data_3757206ff9b56ea092c48e3933e366a2
#
_entry.id   3757206ff9b56ea092c48e3933e366a2
#
_cell.length_a   1.000
_cell.length_b   1.000
_cell.length_c   1.000
_cell.angle_alpha   90.00
_cell.angle_beta   90.00
_cell.angle_gamma   90.00
#
_symmetry.space_group_name_H-M   'P 1'
#
loop_
_entity.id
_entity.type
_entity.pdbx_description
1 polymer ?
#
loop_
_entity_poly.entity_id
_entity_poly.type
_entity_poly.pdbx_seq_one_letter_code
_entity_poly.pdbx_strand_id
1 'polypeptide(L)'
;MPIYRFSKTVGLARDIRAFLRLEAGTTCGNTPDDIRRKQARKLEAARRTIEETRKQLAQSEQQQKEQTRKLEAARRKIRKTRRQLAQKERQLDQRGVRTPDSDDLTSTRKAESRIEFGALPDFLIIGTEKGGTTFLYWTLCQHPYVEPAAEKELHFFDTRKWFKRGVGWYRSQFPAPAWRDGQKVITGEASPYYLFHPSSPRRASVILPDAKLIALLRNPVDRAYSAYNHKVAAGQEPLSFEEALAEEERRTAGELEKMLADERYYSRSFRIYAYRSRGIYVDQLQRWHKHFAPDQLLVLRSEDLFADPVGTVGTVHEFLDLPKGDTNITSPTKKRNRRTFQPMAPATRQRLEQFFEPHNQRLYEYLGVDFDW
;
A
#
# COMPACT_ATOMS: atom_id res chain seq x y z
N MET A 1 -15.10 13.13 8.45
CA MET A 1 -15.00 11.75 7.94
C MET A 1 -14.35 10.87 9.00
N PRO A 2 -14.84 9.67 9.30
CA PRO A 2 -14.26 8.85 10.35
C PRO A 2 -12.87 8.35 9.93
N ILE A 3 -11.90 8.55 10.80
CA ILE A 3 -10.59 7.90 10.72
C ILE A 3 -10.84 6.43 10.98
N TYR A 4 -10.61 5.57 9.98
CA TYR A 4 -10.89 4.14 10.07
C TYR A 4 -9.93 3.46 11.06
N ARG A 5 -10.37 3.35 12.33
CA ARG A 5 -9.71 2.53 13.33
C ARG A 5 -10.30 1.14 13.29
N PHE A 6 -9.46 0.13 13.13
CA PHE A 6 -9.82 -1.28 13.19
C PHE A 6 -10.61 -1.62 14.45
N SER A 7 -11.88 -2.03 14.30
CA SER A 7 -12.68 -2.65 15.35
C SER A 7 -12.89 -4.13 15.01
N LYS A 8 -12.28 -5.02 15.81
CA LYS A 8 -12.21 -6.47 15.58
C LYS A 8 -13.45 -7.27 16.08
N THR A 9 -14.59 -6.66 16.43
CA THR A 9 -15.58 -7.36 17.27
C THR A 9 -17.00 -7.50 16.72
N VAL A 10 -17.33 -7.15 15.48
CA VAL A 10 -18.74 -7.10 15.03
C VAL A 10 -19.18 -8.25 14.11
N GLY A 11 -18.25 -9.03 13.51
CA GLY A 11 -18.60 -10.04 12.49
C GLY A 11 -19.30 -11.30 13.01
N LEU A 12 -18.92 -11.78 14.19
CA LEU A 12 -19.33 -13.15 14.65
C LEU A 12 -20.80 -13.29 15.10
N ALA A 13 -21.46 -12.20 15.47
CA ALA A 13 -22.83 -12.23 15.99
C ALA A 13 -23.92 -12.19 14.90
N ARG A 14 -23.61 -11.79 13.68
CA ARG A 14 -24.56 -11.73 12.56
C ARG A 14 -24.76 -13.08 11.88
N ASP A 15 -23.71 -13.88 11.75
CA ASP A 15 -23.77 -15.16 11.02
C ASP A 15 -24.58 -16.23 11.76
N ILE A 16 -24.60 -16.19 13.09
CA ILE A 16 -25.41 -17.16 13.90
C ILE A 16 -26.90 -16.93 13.72
N ARG A 17 -27.38 -15.72 13.48
CA ARG A 17 -28.81 -15.42 13.25
C ARG A 17 -29.29 -15.77 11.85
N ALA A 18 -28.41 -15.69 10.84
CA ALA A 18 -28.74 -16.09 9.47
C ALA A 18 -28.89 -17.62 9.34
N PHE A 19 -28.01 -18.37 10.01
CA PHE A 19 -28.02 -19.83 9.99
C PHE A 19 -29.28 -20.45 10.63
N LEU A 20 -29.88 -19.77 11.61
CA LEU A 20 -31.09 -20.26 12.32
C LEU A 20 -32.40 -19.97 11.58
N ARG A 21 -32.40 -19.21 10.49
CA ARG A 21 -33.62 -18.85 9.72
C ARG A 21 -33.89 -19.70 8.47
N LEU A 22 -33.00 -20.58 8.07
CA LEU A 22 -33.04 -21.21 6.74
C LEU A 22 -33.65 -22.62 6.69
N GLU A 23 -34.19 -23.19 7.79
CA GLU A 23 -34.85 -24.54 7.75
C GLU A 23 -36.25 -24.56 8.35
N ALA A 24 -37.17 -23.75 7.85
CA ALA A 24 -38.60 -23.93 8.07
C ALA A 24 -39.28 -24.31 6.75
N GLY A 25 -38.93 -25.45 6.19
CA GLY A 25 -39.57 -25.95 4.98
C GLY A 25 -39.27 -27.43 4.76
N THR A 26 -40.34 -28.26 4.95
CA THR A 26 -40.50 -29.63 4.46
C THR A 26 -39.60 -30.74 4.99
N THR A 27 -40.08 -31.49 5.97
CA THR A 27 -39.80 -32.94 6.08
C THR A 27 -41.03 -33.69 6.56
N CYS A 28 -41.60 -34.46 5.68
CA CYS A 28 -42.60 -35.49 6.01
C CYS A 28 -41.85 -36.72 6.55
N GLY A 29 -42.14 -37.19 7.82
CA GLY A 29 -41.67 -38.49 8.28
C GLY A 29 -40.87 -38.58 9.59
N ASN A 30 -40.46 -37.51 10.26
CA ASN A 30 -39.72 -37.60 11.53
C ASN A 30 -40.61 -37.28 12.75
N THR A 31 -40.48 -38.03 13.84
CA THR A 31 -41.17 -37.70 15.09
C THR A 31 -40.59 -36.43 15.72
N PRO A 32 -41.37 -35.67 16.52
CA PRO A 32 -40.87 -34.46 17.18
C PRO A 32 -39.61 -34.69 18.03
N ASP A 33 -39.44 -35.88 18.57
CA ASP A 33 -38.30 -36.27 19.39
C ASP A 33 -37.01 -36.49 18.53
N ASP A 34 -37.17 -37.02 17.32
CA ASP A 34 -36.05 -37.21 16.40
C ASP A 34 -35.52 -35.87 15.90
N ILE A 35 -36.41 -34.93 15.64
CA ILE A 35 -36.02 -33.56 15.25
C ILE A 35 -35.27 -32.87 16.39
N ARG A 36 -35.76 -32.98 17.63
CA ARG A 36 -35.09 -32.43 18.82
C ARG A 36 -33.70 -33.03 19.05
N ARG A 37 -33.56 -34.36 18.91
CA ARG A 37 -32.25 -35.04 19.04
C ARG A 37 -31.27 -34.62 17.95
N LYS A 38 -31.71 -34.44 16.70
CA LYS A 38 -30.90 -33.99 15.59
C LYS A 38 -30.47 -32.54 15.76
N GLN A 39 -31.33 -31.66 16.23
CA GLN A 39 -31.02 -30.28 16.58
C GLN A 39 -30.04 -30.19 17.75
N ALA A 40 -30.19 -30.99 18.79
CA ALA A 40 -29.26 -31.01 19.92
C ALA A 40 -27.83 -31.42 19.50
N ARG A 41 -27.72 -32.48 18.66
CA ARG A 41 -26.43 -32.93 18.12
C ARG A 41 -25.77 -31.83 17.25
N LYS A 42 -26.54 -31.16 16.38
CA LYS A 42 -26.05 -30.04 15.58
C LYS A 42 -25.55 -28.87 16.46
N LEU A 43 -26.30 -28.56 17.51
CA LEU A 43 -25.94 -27.50 18.45
C LEU A 43 -24.64 -27.82 19.23
N GLU A 44 -24.51 -29.09 19.66
CA GLU A 44 -23.30 -29.54 20.35
C GLU A 44 -22.07 -29.54 19.44
N ALA A 45 -22.21 -29.97 18.17
CA ALA A 45 -21.16 -29.87 17.17
C ALA A 45 -20.74 -28.40 16.90
N ALA A 46 -21.71 -27.51 16.75
CA ALA A 46 -21.44 -26.07 16.57
C ALA A 46 -20.73 -25.48 17.81
N ARG A 47 -21.12 -25.87 19.03
CA ARG A 47 -20.39 -25.41 20.25
C ARG A 47 -18.95 -25.89 20.28
N ARG A 48 -18.64 -27.12 19.89
CA ARG A 48 -17.28 -27.65 19.81
C ARG A 48 -16.44 -26.86 18.78
N THR A 49 -17.02 -26.63 17.60
CA THR A 49 -16.31 -25.81 16.53
C THR A 49 -16.05 -24.40 17.01
N ILE A 50 -16.98 -23.75 17.69
CA ILE A 50 -16.78 -22.41 18.26
C ILE A 50 -15.66 -22.41 19.31
N GLU A 51 -15.63 -23.44 20.16
CA GLU A 51 -14.60 -23.54 21.21
C GLU A 51 -13.22 -23.79 20.64
N GLU A 52 -13.09 -24.64 19.60
CA GLU A 52 -11.85 -24.85 18.85
C GLU A 52 -11.39 -23.59 18.15
N THR A 53 -12.30 -22.88 17.48
CA THR A 53 -11.99 -21.61 16.80
C THR A 53 -11.54 -20.56 17.80
N ARG A 54 -12.15 -20.49 18.99
CA ARG A 54 -11.70 -19.60 20.07
C ARG A 54 -10.30 -19.94 20.57
N LYS A 55 -9.97 -21.22 20.72
CA LYS A 55 -8.61 -21.65 21.11
C LYS A 55 -7.57 -21.27 20.05
N GLN A 56 -7.89 -21.51 18.77
CA GLN A 56 -7.01 -21.12 17.66
C GLN A 56 -6.80 -19.60 17.58
N LEU A 57 -7.86 -18.82 17.79
CA LEU A 57 -7.78 -17.36 17.82
C LEU A 57 -6.89 -16.88 18.96
N ALA A 58 -7.09 -17.41 20.18
CA ALA A 58 -6.29 -17.07 21.34
C ALA A 58 -4.80 -17.40 21.13
N GLN A 59 -4.48 -18.56 20.52
CA GLN A 59 -3.11 -18.93 20.16
C GLN A 59 -2.51 -17.98 19.13
N SER A 60 -3.28 -17.62 18.10
CA SER A 60 -2.85 -16.67 17.07
C SER A 60 -2.58 -15.29 17.68
N GLU A 61 -3.44 -14.80 18.54
CA GLU A 61 -3.24 -13.52 19.25
C GLU A 61 -1.99 -13.53 20.15
N GLN A 62 -1.74 -14.65 20.82
CA GLN A 62 -0.55 -14.81 21.65
C GLN A 62 0.72 -14.82 20.83
N GLN A 63 0.73 -15.53 19.67
CA GLN A 63 1.85 -15.52 18.74
C GLN A 63 2.09 -14.12 18.14
N GLN A 64 1.02 -13.42 17.80
CA GLN A 64 1.11 -12.05 17.27
C GLN A 64 1.69 -11.07 18.31
N LYS A 65 1.26 -11.19 19.59
CA LYS A 65 1.83 -10.40 20.70
C LYS A 65 3.32 -10.69 20.90
N GLU A 66 3.72 -11.95 20.80
CA GLU A 66 5.14 -12.34 20.94
C GLU A 66 5.98 -11.80 19.78
N GLN A 67 5.48 -11.91 18.53
CA GLN A 67 6.14 -11.34 17.36
C GLN A 67 6.28 -9.82 17.46
N THR A 68 5.25 -9.13 17.93
CA THR A 68 5.28 -7.68 18.16
C THR A 68 6.34 -7.31 19.20
N ARG A 69 6.44 -8.04 20.33
CA ARG A 69 7.48 -7.82 21.33
C ARG A 69 8.90 -8.03 20.77
N LYS A 70 9.11 -9.09 19.98
CA LYS A 70 10.40 -9.36 19.32
C LYS A 70 10.77 -8.25 18.33
N LEU A 71 9.79 -7.76 17.58
CA LEU A 71 9.98 -6.65 16.65
C LEU A 71 10.33 -5.34 17.37
N GLU A 72 9.64 -5.02 18.45
CA GLU A 72 9.95 -3.84 19.28
C GLU A 72 11.35 -3.92 19.89
N ALA A 73 11.74 -5.09 20.40
CA ALA A 73 13.09 -5.30 20.94
C ALA A 73 14.17 -5.10 19.86
N ALA A 74 13.92 -5.63 18.64
CA ALA A 74 14.82 -5.42 17.50
C ALA A 74 14.90 -3.93 17.11
N ARG A 75 13.76 -3.23 17.05
CA ARG A 75 13.70 -1.78 16.80
C ARG A 75 14.48 -0.97 17.84
N ARG A 76 14.36 -1.31 19.14
CA ARG A 76 15.15 -0.67 20.21
C ARG A 76 16.65 -0.89 20.02
N LYS A 77 17.06 -2.11 19.63
CA LYS A 77 18.48 -2.44 19.36
C LYS A 77 19.02 -1.62 18.19
N ILE A 78 18.26 -1.54 17.09
CA ILE A 78 18.61 -0.73 15.91
C ILE A 78 18.73 0.77 16.29
N ARG A 79 17.79 1.33 17.05
CA ARG A 79 17.88 2.73 17.53
C ARG A 79 19.15 2.96 18.36
N LYS A 80 19.51 2.03 19.25
CA LYS A 80 20.71 2.13 20.06
C LYS A 80 21.96 2.13 19.18
N THR A 81 22.06 1.21 18.23
CA THR A 81 23.20 1.12 17.31
C THR A 81 23.32 2.38 16.43
N ARG A 82 22.19 2.92 15.92
CA ARG A 82 22.17 4.18 15.16
C ARG A 82 22.68 5.37 16.00
N ARG A 83 22.26 5.48 17.28
CA ARG A 83 22.77 6.53 18.19
C ARG A 83 24.27 6.40 18.41
N GLN A 84 24.76 5.18 18.59
CA GLN A 84 26.21 4.91 18.79
C GLN A 84 27.01 5.26 17.53
N LEU A 85 26.47 4.95 16.33
CA LEU A 85 27.08 5.29 15.05
C LEU A 85 27.19 6.82 14.89
N ALA A 86 26.07 7.53 15.06
CA ALA A 86 26.04 8.99 15.00
C ALA A 86 26.98 9.67 16.02
N GLN A 87 27.15 9.06 17.19
CA GLN A 87 28.07 9.57 18.19
C GLN A 87 29.55 9.35 17.78
N LYS A 88 29.87 8.19 17.18
CA LYS A 88 31.19 7.91 16.62
C LYS A 88 31.52 8.84 15.44
N GLU A 89 30.56 9.08 14.56
CA GLU A 89 30.71 10.03 13.44
C GLU A 89 31.07 11.44 13.95
N ARG A 90 30.34 11.94 14.96
CA ARG A 90 30.66 13.24 15.59
C ARG A 90 32.05 13.27 16.25
N GLN A 91 32.50 12.17 16.83
CA GLN A 91 33.84 12.07 17.46
C GLN A 91 34.95 12.05 16.38
N LEU A 92 34.71 11.46 15.21
CA LEU A 92 35.65 11.47 14.09
C LEU A 92 35.78 12.89 13.48
N ASP A 93 34.67 13.60 13.32
CA ASP A 93 34.64 14.99 12.88
C ASP A 93 35.44 15.92 13.84
N GLN A 94 35.30 15.72 15.15
CA GLN A 94 36.00 16.51 16.15
C GLN A 94 37.52 16.22 16.22
N ARG A 95 37.99 15.07 15.71
CA ARG A 95 39.40 14.67 15.72
C ARG A 95 40.20 15.15 14.52
N GLY A 96 39.61 15.90 13.60
CA GLY A 96 40.34 16.61 12.55
C GLY A 96 41.21 15.74 11.64
N VAL A 97 40.78 14.51 11.32
CA VAL A 97 41.51 13.65 10.38
C VAL A 97 41.34 14.22 8.97
N ARG A 98 42.26 15.12 8.57
CA ARG A 98 42.41 15.58 7.19
C ARG A 98 43.11 14.50 6.38
N THR A 99 42.47 14.03 5.30
CA THR A 99 43.13 13.28 4.24
C THR A 99 43.74 14.23 3.20
N PRO A 100 44.86 13.86 2.55
CA PRO A 100 45.67 14.79 1.76
C PRO A 100 45.06 15.20 0.41
N ASP A 101 45.48 16.37 -0.06
CA ASP A 101 45.05 17.10 -1.25
C ASP A 101 45.13 16.33 -2.57
N SER A 102 44.09 16.50 -3.39
CA SER A 102 44.21 16.51 -4.86
C SER A 102 43.09 17.37 -5.48
N ASP A 103 43.51 18.33 -6.28
CA ASP A 103 42.71 19.42 -6.85
C ASP A 103 41.76 19.05 -8.00
N ASP A 104 41.42 17.77 -8.19
CA ASP A 104 40.59 17.31 -9.33
C ASP A 104 39.23 16.74 -8.95
N LEU A 105 38.70 17.02 -7.75
CA LEU A 105 37.50 16.42 -7.20
C LEU A 105 36.33 17.38 -6.90
N THR A 106 36.32 18.60 -7.41
CA THR A 106 35.29 19.59 -7.09
C THR A 106 33.88 19.22 -7.62
N SER A 107 33.81 18.54 -8.76
CA SER A 107 32.54 18.06 -9.33
C SER A 107 32.03 16.77 -8.62
N THR A 108 32.92 15.84 -8.27
CA THR A 108 32.64 14.61 -7.57
C THR A 108 32.30 14.85 -6.09
N ARG A 109 33.03 15.77 -5.41
CA ARG A 109 32.71 16.18 -4.03
C ARG A 109 31.32 16.82 -3.89
N LYS A 110 30.87 17.59 -4.90
CA LYS A 110 29.51 18.18 -4.86
C LYS A 110 28.42 17.14 -5.01
N ALA A 111 28.66 16.03 -5.71
CA ALA A 111 27.77 14.87 -5.80
C ALA A 111 27.85 14.00 -4.54
N GLU A 112 29.04 13.75 -4.01
CA GLU A 112 29.27 12.96 -2.79
C GLU A 112 28.75 13.68 -1.53
N SER A 113 28.91 15.00 -1.41
CA SER A 113 28.33 15.78 -0.30
C SER A 113 26.80 15.77 -0.29
N ARG A 114 26.14 15.65 -1.47
CA ARG A 114 24.70 15.45 -1.57
C ARG A 114 24.26 14.05 -1.11
N ILE A 115 25.12 13.03 -1.28
CA ILE A 115 24.82 11.64 -0.89
C ILE A 115 24.79 11.49 0.65
N GLU A 116 25.64 12.22 1.38
CA GLU A 116 25.72 12.14 2.84
C GLU A 116 24.59 12.89 3.59
N PHE A 117 23.98 13.91 3.00
CA PHE A 117 23.06 14.82 3.69
C PHE A 117 21.57 14.64 3.36
N GLY A 118 21.19 13.83 2.38
CA GLY A 118 19.79 13.58 2.05
C GLY A 118 19.02 12.88 3.19
N ALA A 119 17.78 13.29 3.42
CA ALA A 119 16.89 12.63 4.37
C ALA A 119 16.41 11.26 3.85
N LEU A 120 15.96 10.38 4.73
CA LEU A 120 15.07 9.29 4.34
C LEU A 120 13.64 9.83 4.31
N PRO A 121 12.79 9.39 3.37
CA PRO A 121 11.42 9.86 3.28
C PRO A 121 10.61 9.49 4.53
N ASP A 122 9.77 10.41 4.96
CA ASP A 122 8.85 10.24 6.08
C ASP A 122 7.57 9.52 5.64
N PHE A 123 7.21 9.65 4.35
CA PHE A 123 6.03 8.98 3.81
C PHE A 123 6.26 8.43 2.39
N LEU A 124 5.45 7.43 2.03
CA LEU A 124 5.39 6.85 0.68
C LEU A 124 3.94 6.81 0.21
N ILE A 125 3.66 7.35 -0.99
CA ILE A 125 2.41 7.05 -1.71
C ILE A 125 2.67 5.79 -2.53
N ILE A 126 2.24 4.64 -2.00
CA ILE A 126 2.60 3.32 -2.54
C ILE A 126 1.74 2.88 -3.72
N GLY A 127 0.60 3.49 -3.95
CA GLY A 127 -0.33 3.11 -5.04
C GLY A 127 -1.66 3.84 -4.97
N THR A 128 -2.58 3.49 -5.89
CA THR A 128 -2.40 2.52 -6.97
C THR A 128 -2.05 3.22 -8.30
N GLU A 129 -1.44 2.51 -9.25
CA GLU A 129 -1.27 3.03 -10.62
C GLU A 129 -2.66 3.39 -11.20
N LYS A 130 -2.81 4.61 -11.72
CA LYS A 130 -4.06 5.21 -12.23
C LYS A 130 -5.08 5.61 -11.15
N GLY A 131 -4.67 5.65 -9.88
CA GLY A 131 -5.50 6.11 -8.75
C GLY A 131 -5.42 7.62 -8.45
N GLY A 132 -4.61 8.41 -9.18
CA GLY A 132 -4.49 9.85 -8.90
C GLY A 132 -3.29 10.23 -8.02
N THR A 133 -2.35 9.31 -7.80
CA THR A 133 -1.16 9.52 -6.94
C THR A 133 -0.30 10.72 -7.35
N THR A 134 -0.28 11.06 -8.65
CA THR A 134 0.45 12.24 -9.14
C THR A 134 -0.18 13.54 -8.65
N PHE A 135 -1.50 13.62 -8.68
CA PHE A 135 -2.22 14.78 -8.16
C PHE A 135 -2.02 14.92 -6.65
N LEU A 136 -2.25 13.84 -5.89
CA LEU A 136 -2.06 13.84 -4.45
C LEU A 136 -0.63 14.26 -4.06
N TYR A 137 0.40 13.67 -4.69
CA TYR A 137 1.79 13.96 -4.38
C TYR A 137 2.13 15.46 -4.60
N TRP A 138 1.79 16.00 -5.77
CA TRP A 138 2.11 17.40 -6.05
C TRP A 138 1.28 18.38 -5.24
N THR A 139 0.07 17.99 -4.81
CA THR A 139 -0.72 18.79 -3.87
C THR A 139 -0.09 18.79 -2.48
N LEU A 140 0.38 17.64 -1.99
CA LEU A 140 1.11 17.58 -0.71
C LEU A 140 2.38 18.42 -0.73
N CYS A 141 3.11 18.43 -1.84
CA CYS A 141 4.32 19.24 -1.97
C CYS A 141 4.07 20.76 -2.02
N GLN A 142 2.81 21.21 -2.09
CA GLN A 142 2.46 22.63 -1.92
C GLN A 142 2.41 23.05 -0.45
N HIS A 143 2.36 22.09 0.46
CA HIS A 143 2.36 22.38 1.88
C HIS A 143 3.74 22.89 2.34
N PRO A 144 3.84 23.99 3.12
CA PRO A 144 5.12 24.62 3.49
C PRO A 144 6.07 23.70 4.28
N TYR A 145 5.56 22.64 4.89
CA TYR A 145 6.35 21.67 5.64
C TYR A 145 6.56 20.33 4.87
N VAL A 146 6.36 20.32 3.55
CA VAL A 146 6.61 19.15 2.71
C VAL A 146 7.55 19.53 1.57
N GLU A 147 8.69 18.89 1.51
CA GLU A 147 9.66 19.07 0.41
C GLU A 147 9.65 17.86 -0.52
N PRO A 148 9.59 18.07 -1.86
CA PRO A 148 9.54 16.98 -2.82
C PRO A 148 10.87 16.23 -2.91
N ALA A 149 10.83 14.96 -3.35
CA ALA A 149 11.97 14.26 -3.88
C ALA A 149 12.47 14.90 -5.18
N ALA A 150 13.72 14.62 -5.57
CA ALA A 150 14.31 15.11 -6.82
C ALA A 150 13.48 14.72 -8.05
N GLU A 151 12.91 13.52 -8.03
CA GLU A 151 12.04 13.02 -9.09
C GLU A 151 10.84 12.27 -8.48
N LYS A 152 9.70 12.34 -9.15
CA LYS A 152 8.56 11.46 -8.85
C LYS A 152 8.78 10.09 -9.48
N GLU A 153 8.33 9.05 -8.78
CA GLU A 153 8.44 7.64 -9.20
C GLU A 153 9.91 7.16 -9.25
N LEU A 154 10.58 7.24 -8.12
CA LEU A 154 11.96 6.76 -7.95
C LEU A 154 12.11 5.26 -8.20
N HIS A 155 11.03 4.49 -8.03
CA HIS A 155 11.02 3.04 -8.26
C HIS A 155 12.15 2.29 -7.52
N PHE A 156 12.55 2.79 -6.35
CA PHE A 156 13.66 2.22 -5.59
C PHE A 156 13.34 0.82 -5.06
N PHE A 157 12.15 0.63 -4.51
CA PHE A 157 11.77 -0.66 -3.90
C PHE A 157 11.26 -1.71 -4.90
N ASP A 158 10.85 -1.32 -6.10
CA ASP A 158 10.27 -2.22 -7.11
C ASP A 158 11.21 -2.53 -8.28
N THR A 159 12.34 -1.82 -8.40
CA THR A 159 13.26 -1.99 -9.51
C THR A 159 14.65 -2.33 -9.01
N ARG A 160 15.13 -3.54 -9.34
CA ARG A 160 16.45 -4.02 -8.92
C ARG A 160 17.59 -3.06 -9.28
N LYS A 161 17.54 -2.44 -10.46
CA LYS A 161 18.54 -1.48 -10.93
C LYS A 161 18.75 -0.36 -9.91
N TRP A 162 17.66 0.19 -9.37
CA TRP A 162 17.70 1.29 -8.41
C TRP A 162 18.00 0.80 -7.00
N PHE A 163 17.40 -0.32 -6.58
CA PHE A 163 17.64 -0.89 -5.25
C PHE A 163 19.11 -1.26 -5.02
N LYS A 164 19.82 -1.73 -6.05
CA LYS A 164 21.25 -2.03 -5.99
C LYS A 164 22.14 -0.82 -5.76
N ARG A 165 21.67 0.40 -6.04
CA ARG A 165 22.43 1.63 -5.77
C ARG A 165 22.55 1.93 -4.28
N GLY A 166 21.78 1.20 -3.45
CA GLY A 166 21.86 1.28 -2.00
C GLY A 166 21.15 2.49 -1.40
N VAL A 167 21.11 2.51 -0.07
CA VAL A 167 20.38 3.52 0.72
C VAL A 167 21.00 4.91 0.56
N GLY A 168 22.32 5.01 0.38
CA GLY A 168 22.99 6.29 0.15
C GLY A 168 22.46 6.99 -1.11
N TRP A 169 22.37 6.27 -2.23
CA TRP A 169 21.75 6.81 -3.44
C TRP A 169 20.27 7.19 -3.22
N TYR A 170 19.50 6.35 -2.53
CA TYR A 170 18.11 6.64 -2.27
C TYR A 170 17.94 7.93 -1.44
N ARG A 171 18.75 8.11 -0.39
CA ARG A 171 18.78 9.33 0.41
C ARG A 171 19.14 10.57 -0.43
N SER A 172 20.07 10.45 -1.37
CA SER A 172 20.47 11.58 -2.23
C SER A 172 19.34 12.09 -3.14
N GLN A 173 18.24 11.35 -3.27
CA GLN A 173 17.06 11.78 -4.02
C GLN A 173 16.14 12.71 -3.22
N PHE A 174 16.43 12.93 -1.94
CA PHE A 174 15.62 13.75 -1.05
C PHE A 174 16.42 14.96 -0.53
N PRO A 175 15.74 16.05 -0.13
CA PRO A 175 16.38 17.20 0.47
C PRO A 175 17.09 16.82 1.79
N ALA A 176 18.01 17.67 2.23
CA ALA A 176 18.59 17.54 3.56
C ALA A 176 17.51 17.72 4.65
N PRO A 177 17.66 17.08 5.83
CA PRO A 177 16.74 17.31 6.94
C PRO A 177 16.64 18.80 7.27
N ALA A 178 15.42 19.31 7.32
CA ALA A 178 15.15 20.73 7.58
C ALA A 178 14.11 20.92 8.67
N TRP A 179 14.15 22.06 9.33
CA TRP A 179 13.21 22.49 10.37
C TRP A 179 12.73 23.91 10.05
N ARG A 180 11.46 24.17 10.24
CA ARG A 180 10.84 25.47 10.05
C ARG A 180 9.95 25.74 11.25
N ASP A 181 10.13 26.87 11.91
CA ASP A 181 9.36 27.27 13.11
C ASP A 181 9.33 26.20 14.20
N GLY A 182 10.46 25.51 14.41
CA GLY A 182 10.57 24.45 15.41
C GLY A 182 9.96 23.10 14.98
N GLN A 183 9.32 23.04 13.81
CA GLN A 183 8.73 21.82 13.27
C GLN A 183 9.57 21.21 12.16
N LYS A 184 9.61 19.87 12.12
CA LYS A 184 10.30 19.13 11.06
C LYS A 184 9.61 19.35 9.71
N VAL A 185 10.38 19.69 8.69
CA VAL A 185 9.97 19.61 7.30
C VAL A 185 10.11 18.15 6.85
N ILE A 186 9.01 17.55 6.40
CA ILE A 186 8.98 16.17 5.97
C ILE A 186 9.20 16.05 4.46
N THR A 187 9.64 14.87 4.02
CA THR A 187 9.78 14.55 2.60
C THR A 187 9.21 13.16 2.30
N GLY A 188 8.85 12.92 1.05
CA GLY A 188 8.30 11.64 0.63
C GLY A 188 8.37 11.42 -0.87
N GLU A 189 7.96 10.26 -1.31
CA GLU A 189 7.85 9.93 -2.73
C GLU A 189 6.53 9.25 -3.07
N ALA A 190 6.25 9.14 -4.39
CA ALA A 190 5.09 8.45 -4.93
C ALA A 190 5.51 7.52 -6.07
N SER A 191 5.61 6.23 -5.78
CA SER A 191 5.86 5.18 -6.78
C SER A 191 4.71 4.17 -6.75
N PRO A 192 3.67 4.35 -7.58
CA PRO A 192 2.40 3.63 -7.42
C PRO A 192 2.47 2.13 -7.73
N TYR A 193 3.55 1.65 -8.29
CA TYR A 193 3.78 0.22 -8.49
C TYR A 193 4.19 -0.51 -7.20
N TYR A 194 4.64 0.21 -6.16
CA TYR A 194 5.03 -0.40 -4.88
C TYR A 194 3.91 -1.22 -4.25
N LEU A 195 2.66 -0.74 -4.33
CA LEU A 195 1.52 -1.45 -3.77
C LEU A 195 1.41 -2.88 -4.30
N PHE A 196 1.57 -3.04 -5.62
CA PHE A 196 1.42 -4.32 -6.30
C PHE A 196 2.68 -5.19 -6.27
N HIS A 197 3.87 -4.60 -6.24
CA HIS A 197 5.14 -5.33 -6.34
C HIS A 197 5.40 -6.18 -5.08
N PRO A 198 5.63 -7.51 -5.21
CA PRO A 198 5.63 -8.44 -4.07
C PRO A 198 6.74 -8.18 -3.06
N SER A 199 7.92 -7.73 -3.49
CA SER A 199 9.08 -7.51 -2.61
C SER A 199 9.14 -6.08 -2.02
N SER A 200 8.34 -5.13 -2.52
CA SER A 200 8.39 -3.73 -2.07
C SER A 200 8.07 -3.56 -0.59
N PRO A 201 7.05 -4.25 0.00
CA PRO A 201 6.74 -4.09 1.42
C PRO A 201 7.91 -4.45 2.32
N ARG A 202 8.57 -5.59 2.07
CA ARG A 202 9.71 -6.05 2.85
C ARG A 202 10.92 -5.11 2.70
N ARG A 203 11.23 -4.69 1.47
CA ARG A 203 12.36 -3.78 1.20
C ARG A 203 12.14 -2.42 1.87
N ALA A 204 10.92 -1.90 1.79
CA ALA A 204 10.57 -0.63 2.41
C ALA A 204 10.64 -0.72 3.94
N SER A 205 10.13 -1.78 4.56
CA SER A 205 10.12 -1.91 6.03
C SER A 205 11.52 -2.01 6.65
N VAL A 206 12.50 -2.56 5.91
CA VAL A 206 13.89 -2.63 6.37
C VAL A 206 14.55 -1.25 6.38
N ILE A 207 14.27 -0.42 5.39
CA ILE A 207 14.93 0.88 5.21
C ILE A 207 14.14 2.00 5.90
N LEU A 208 12.81 1.92 5.86
CA LEU A 208 11.86 2.93 6.32
C LEU A 208 10.85 2.34 7.32
N PRO A 209 11.28 1.77 8.44
CA PRO A 209 10.36 1.08 9.37
C PRO A 209 9.31 2.01 10.01
N ASP A 210 9.59 3.30 10.07
CA ASP A 210 8.74 4.31 10.71
C ASP A 210 7.99 5.18 9.68
N ALA A 211 8.10 4.90 8.37
CA ALA A 211 7.44 5.69 7.33
C ALA A 211 5.91 5.51 7.37
N LYS A 212 5.20 6.59 7.08
CA LYS A 212 3.75 6.58 6.84
C LYS A 212 3.47 6.23 5.39
N LEU A 213 2.50 5.35 5.16
CA LEU A 213 2.15 4.83 3.86
C LEU A 213 0.77 5.33 3.44
N ILE A 214 0.62 5.68 2.18
CA ILE A 214 -0.66 6.12 1.62
C ILE A 214 -0.98 5.27 0.39
N ALA A 215 -2.14 4.60 0.41
CA ALA A 215 -2.68 3.87 -0.72
C ALA A 215 -3.96 4.54 -1.20
N LEU A 216 -3.93 5.07 -2.42
CA LEU A 216 -5.08 5.69 -3.07
C LEU A 216 -5.67 4.66 -4.04
N LEU A 217 -6.74 3.99 -3.63
CA LEU A 217 -7.44 2.95 -4.39
C LEU A 217 -8.48 3.58 -5.31
N ARG A 218 -8.77 2.96 -6.42
CA ARG A 218 -9.77 3.38 -7.42
C ARG A 218 -10.65 2.20 -7.76
N ASN A 219 -11.91 2.45 -8.20
CA ASN A 219 -12.74 1.41 -8.77
C ASN A 219 -11.88 0.52 -9.70
N PRO A 220 -11.75 -0.79 -9.42
CA PRO A 220 -10.77 -1.63 -10.09
C PRO A 220 -11.04 -1.82 -11.58
N VAL A 221 -12.32 -1.72 -12.01
CA VAL A 221 -12.72 -1.76 -13.41
C VAL A 221 -12.18 -0.54 -14.16
N ASP A 222 -12.43 0.65 -13.63
CA ASP A 222 -11.97 1.92 -14.23
C ASP A 222 -10.45 2.04 -14.18
N ARG A 223 -9.82 1.52 -13.12
CA ARG A 223 -8.38 1.47 -13.02
C ARG A 223 -7.78 0.56 -14.11
N ALA A 224 -8.34 -0.64 -14.32
CA ALA A 224 -7.86 -1.59 -15.33
C ALA A 224 -7.92 -0.98 -16.72
N TYR A 225 -9.06 -0.37 -17.08
CA TYR A 225 -9.22 0.28 -18.36
C TYR A 225 -8.29 1.49 -18.56
N SER A 226 -8.13 2.30 -17.50
CA SER A 226 -7.17 3.42 -17.52
C SER A 226 -5.72 2.97 -17.68
N ALA A 227 -5.36 1.83 -17.07
CA ALA A 227 -4.02 1.24 -17.21
C ALA A 227 -3.79 0.69 -18.62
N TYR A 228 -4.76 -0.04 -19.18
CA TYR A 228 -4.71 -0.51 -20.55
C TYR A 228 -4.48 0.64 -21.54
N ASN A 229 -5.32 1.67 -21.50
CA ASN A 229 -5.20 2.83 -22.38
C ASN A 229 -3.83 3.54 -22.23
N HIS A 230 -3.26 3.54 -21.02
CA HIS A 230 -1.92 4.08 -20.78
C HIS A 230 -0.85 3.22 -21.48
N LYS A 231 -0.97 1.88 -21.43
CA LYS A 231 -0.03 0.96 -22.10
C LYS A 231 -0.16 1.02 -23.63
N VAL A 232 -1.36 1.13 -24.16
CA VAL A 232 -1.59 1.37 -25.60
C VAL A 232 -0.94 2.67 -26.05
N ALA A 233 -1.16 3.75 -25.30
CA ALA A 233 -0.56 5.06 -25.60
C ALA A 233 0.98 5.08 -25.53
N ALA A 234 1.57 4.17 -24.76
CA ALA A 234 3.01 3.97 -24.67
C ALA A 234 3.56 2.94 -25.69
N GLY A 235 2.73 2.39 -26.57
CA GLY A 235 3.11 1.36 -27.54
C GLY A 235 3.48 0.02 -26.91
N GLN A 236 3.01 -0.25 -25.70
CA GLN A 236 3.36 -1.47 -24.93
C GLN A 236 2.27 -2.55 -24.99
N GLU A 237 1.05 -2.21 -25.40
CA GLU A 237 -0.07 -3.13 -25.56
C GLU A 237 -0.62 -3.05 -26.99
N PRO A 238 -0.43 -4.10 -27.80
CA PRO A 238 -0.92 -4.13 -29.18
C PRO A 238 -2.33 -4.71 -29.33
N LEU A 239 -2.85 -5.39 -28.30
CA LEU A 239 -4.15 -6.06 -28.35
C LEU A 239 -5.28 -5.09 -27.99
N SER A 240 -6.52 -5.42 -28.40
CA SER A 240 -7.72 -4.80 -27.87
C SER A 240 -7.84 -5.04 -26.35
N PHE A 241 -8.71 -4.28 -25.67
CA PHE A 241 -8.87 -4.45 -24.23
C PHE A 241 -9.39 -5.84 -23.86
N GLU A 242 -10.35 -6.33 -24.61
CA GLU A 242 -10.95 -7.65 -24.43
C GLU A 242 -9.94 -8.77 -24.63
N GLU A 243 -9.13 -8.71 -25.68
CA GLU A 243 -8.05 -9.65 -25.93
C GLU A 243 -6.96 -9.57 -24.85
N ALA A 244 -6.59 -8.34 -24.43
CA ALA A 244 -5.60 -8.13 -23.38
C ALA A 244 -6.03 -8.72 -22.03
N LEU A 245 -7.34 -8.63 -21.69
CA LEU A 245 -7.93 -9.26 -20.52
C LEU A 245 -7.95 -10.80 -20.63
N ALA A 246 -8.28 -11.34 -21.79
CA ALA A 246 -8.28 -12.79 -22.03
C ALA A 246 -6.88 -13.38 -21.91
N GLU A 247 -5.87 -12.65 -22.40
CA GLU A 247 -4.47 -13.06 -22.42
C GLU A 247 -3.72 -12.78 -21.11
N GLU A 248 -4.30 -12.02 -20.17
CA GLU A 248 -3.59 -11.62 -18.92
C GLU A 248 -3.04 -12.80 -18.16
N GLU A 249 -3.86 -13.83 -17.91
CA GLU A 249 -3.47 -15.02 -17.16
C GLU A 249 -2.29 -15.74 -17.83
N ARG A 250 -2.38 -15.99 -19.14
CA ARG A 250 -1.31 -16.63 -19.91
C ARG A 250 -0.02 -15.81 -19.89
N ARG A 251 -0.12 -14.48 -20.01
CA ARG A 251 1.03 -13.56 -20.03
C ARG A 251 1.71 -13.41 -18.67
N THR A 252 0.98 -13.62 -17.57
CA THR A 252 1.47 -13.42 -16.21
C THR A 252 1.63 -14.70 -15.41
N ALA A 253 1.34 -15.87 -16.01
CA ALA A 253 1.43 -17.18 -15.39
C ALA A 253 2.84 -17.45 -14.81
N GLY A 254 2.91 -17.81 -13.53
CA GLY A 254 4.16 -18.13 -12.83
C GLY A 254 5.08 -16.92 -12.56
N GLU A 255 4.70 -15.70 -12.99
CA GLU A 255 5.56 -14.53 -12.83
C GLU A 255 5.65 -14.05 -11.38
N LEU A 256 4.54 -14.12 -10.65
CA LEU A 256 4.51 -13.77 -9.22
C LEU A 256 5.39 -14.74 -8.41
N GLU A 257 5.28 -16.03 -8.66
CA GLU A 257 6.06 -17.08 -8.00
C GLU A 257 7.55 -16.88 -8.26
N LYS A 258 7.95 -16.59 -9.50
CA LYS A 258 9.35 -16.27 -9.84
C LYS A 258 9.86 -15.04 -9.10
N MET A 259 9.02 -13.99 -8.99
CA MET A 259 9.39 -12.76 -8.27
C MET A 259 9.48 -12.98 -6.75
N LEU A 260 8.70 -13.91 -6.19
CA LEU A 260 8.77 -14.29 -4.78
C LEU A 260 9.97 -15.21 -4.50
N ALA A 261 10.31 -16.11 -5.42
CA ALA A 261 11.44 -17.04 -5.29
C ALA A 261 12.80 -16.35 -5.49
N ASP A 262 12.91 -15.40 -6.42
CA ASP A 262 14.12 -14.61 -6.63
C ASP A 262 13.80 -13.10 -6.66
N GLU A 263 14.12 -12.41 -5.60
CA GLU A 263 13.95 -10.94 -5.52
C GLU A 263 14.75 -10.16 -6.58
N ARG A 264 15.68 -10.82 -7.26
CA ARG A 264 16.44 -10.24 -8.37
C ARG A 264 15.71 -10.37 -9.69
N TYR A 265 14.69 -11.23 -9.76
CA TYR A 265 13.90 -11.42 -10.96
C TYR A 265 13.03 -10.19 -11.23
N TYR A 266 13.02 -9.72 -12.47
CA TYR A 266 12.18 -8.65 -12.95
C TYR A 266 11.22 -9.16 -14.01
N SER A 267 9.93 -9.12 -13.71
CA SER A 267 8.90 -9.48 -14.67
C SER A 267 8.37 -8.26 -15.41
N ARG A 268 8.73 -8.16 -16.70
CA ARG A 268 8.15 -7.15 -17.58
C ARG A 268 6.67 -7.43 -17.82
N SER A 269 6.29 -8.70 -17.99
CA SER A 269 4.90 -9.13 -18.22
C SER A 269 4.01 -8.76 -17.05
N PHE A 270 4.42 -9.08 -15.83
CA PHE A 270 3.68 -8.75 -14.61
C PHE A 270 3.55 -7.23 -14.40
N ARG A 271 4.57 -6.47 -14.77
CA ARG A 271 4.54 -5.01 -14.69
C ARG A 271 3.61 -4.37 -15.72
N ILE A 272 3.47 -4.92 -16.92
CA ILE A 272 2.72 -4.31 -18.02
C ILE A 272 1.31 -4.84 -18.10
N TYR A 273 1.12 -6.17 -18.06
CA TYR A 273 -0.10 -6.84 -18.48
C TYR A 273 -1.04 -7.26 -17.33
N ALA A 274 -0.68 -7.01 -16.08
CA ALA A 274 -1.50 -7.31 -14.90
C ALA A 274 -2.66 -6.30 -14.76
N TYR A 275 -3.68 -6.41 -15.60
CA TYR A 275 -4.83 -5.49 -15.58
C TYR A 275 -5.82 -5.83 -14.48
N ARG A 276 -6.30 -7.09 -14.41
CA ARG A 276 -7.23 -7.56 -13.37
C ARG A 276 -6.53 -7.78 -12.04
N SER A 277 -5.45 -8.54 -12.04
CA SER A 277 -4.75 -8.94 -10.82
C SER A 277 -4.26 -7.75 -9.99
N ARG A 278 -3.89 -6.63 -10.64
CA ARG A 278 -3.53 -5.38 -9.94
C ARG A 278 -4.72 -4.68 -9.29
N GLY A 279 -5.96 -5.02 -9.65
CA GLY A 279 -7.18 -4.52 -9.01
C GLY A 279 -7.60 -5.31 -7.77
N ILE A 280 -6.98 -6.46 -7.49
CA ILE A 280 -7.25 -7.25 -6.28
C ILE A 280 -6.48 -6.63 -5.12
N TYR A 281 -7.03 -5.56 -4.55
CA TYR A 281 -6.33 -4.72 -3.57
C TYR A 281 -6.14 -5.38 -2.21
N VAL A 282 -7.09 -6.20 -1.78
CA VAL A 282 -7.05 -6.84 -0.46
C VAL A 282 -5.77 -7.65 -0.24
N ASP A 283 -5.35 -8.43 -1.23
CA ASP A 283 -4.13 -9.26 -1.15
C ASP A 283 -2.86 -8.39 -1.10
N GLN A 284 -2.90 -7.22 -1.75
CA GLN A 284 -1.81 -6.25 -1.76
C GLN A 284 -1.68 -5.56 -0.40
N LEU A 285 -2.78 -5.06 0.17
CA LEU A 285 -2.81 -4.43 1.48
C LEU A 285 -2.41 -5.41 2.59
N GLN A 286 -2.86 -6.66 2.51
CA GLN A 286 -2.45 -7.71 3.45
C GLN A 286 -0.94 -7.97 3.41
N ARG A 287 -0.29 -7.90 2.22
CA ARG A 287 1.17 -8.01 2.12
C ARG A 287 1.87 -6.84 2.81
N TRP A 288 1.35 -5.62 2.68
CA TRP A 288 1.92 -4.45 3.35
C TRP A 288 1.74 -4.51 4.87
N HIS A 289 0.57 -4.92 5.37
CA HIS A 289 0.31 -5.08 6.80
C HIS A 289 1.12 -6.19 7.48
N LYS A 290 1.74 -7.11 6.73
CA LYS A 290 2.73 -8.06 7.29
C LYS A 290 4.01 -7.36 7.74
N HIS A 291 4.30 -6.17 7.22
CA HIS A 291 5.56 -5.45 7.43
C HIS A 291 5.39 -4.10 8.13
N PHE A 292 4.23 -3.49 8.05
CA PHE A 292 3.90 -2.20 8.66
C PHE A 292 2.68 -2.35 9.56
N ALA A 293 2.63 -1.55 10.63
CA ALA A 293 1.47 -1.53 11.51
C ALA A 293 0.23 -0.90 10.79
N PRO A 294 -0.99 -1.28 11.16
CA PRO A 294 -2.20 -0.76 10.53
C PRO A 294 -2.33 0.77 10.58
N ASP A 295 -1.84 1.40 11.63
CA ASP A 295 -1.84 2.85 11.82
C ASP A 295 -0.78 3.59 10.98
N GLN A 296 0.13 2.85 10.35
CA GLN A 296 1.11 3.41 9.40
C GLN A 296 0.57 3.44 7.96
N LEU A 297 -0.58 2.85 7.65
CA LEU A 297 -1.13 2.80 6.31
C LEU A 297 -2.51 3.46 6.25
N LEU A 298 -2.56 4.60 5.56
CA LEU A 298 -3.80 5.28 5.20
C LEU A 298 -4.29 4.79 3.85
N VAL A 299 -5.52 4.28 3.80
CA VAL A 299 -6.19 3.86 2.57
C VAL A 299 -7.27 4.88 2.23
N LEU A 300 -7.24 5.40 1.01
CA LEU A 300 -8.15 6.42 0.50
C LEU A 300 -8.82 5.94 -0.78
N ARG A 301 -10.04 6.41 -1.05
CA ARG A 301 -10.74 6.22 -2.31
C ARG A 301 -10.38 7.35 -3.29
N SER A 302 -10.01 6.98 -4.50
CA SER A 302 -9.64 7.91 -5.57
C SER A 302 -10.79 8.84 -5.96
N GLU A 303 -12.00 8.31 -5.94
CA GLU A 303 -13.22 9.02 -6.25
C GLU A 303 -13.47 10.17 -5.26
N ASP A 304 -13.17 9.95 -3.97
CA ASP A 304 -13.28 11.00 -2.94
C ASP A 304 -12.26 12.12 -3.16
N LEU A 305 -11.03 11.76 -3.55
CA LEU A 305 -10.01 12.75 -3.89
C LEU A 305 -10.43 13.66 -5.04
N PHE A 306 -11.17 13.13 -6.02
CA PHE A 306 -11.63 13.92 -7.16
C PHE A 306 -12.94 14.66 -6.87
N ALA A 307 -13.81 14.16 -5.98
CA ALA A 307 -15.06 14.79 -5.58
C ALA A 307 -14.83 15.91 -4.54
N ASP A 308 -14.00 15.64 -3.53
CA ASP A 308 -13.61 16.58 -2.48
C ASP A 308 -12.08 16.55 -2.26
N PRO A 309 -11.30 17.24 -3.10
CA PRO A 309 -9.85 17.31 -2.96
C PRO A 309 -9.41 17.93 -1.63
N VAL A 310 -10.14 18.95 -1.14
CA VAL A 310 -9.78 19.67 0.07
C VAL A 310 -9.92 18.79 1.30
N GLY A 311 -11.08 18.15 1.47
CA GLY A 311 -11.31 17.24 2.60
C GLY A 311 -10.40 16.03 2.58
N THR A 312 -10.18 15.44 1.39
CA THR A 312 -9.28 14.27 1.26
C THR A 312 -7.83 14.61 1.56
N VAL A 313 -7.32 15.73 1.05
CA VAL A 313 -5.95 16.18 1.35
C VAL A 313 -5.81 16.59 2.82
N GLY A 314 -6.85 17.20 3.41
CA GLY A 314 -6.91 17.47 4.85
C GLY A 314 -6.71 16.22 5.70
N THR A 315 -7.39 15.11 5.33
CA THR A 315 -7.19 13.80 5.99
C THR A 315 -5.75 13.33 5.88
N VAL A 316 -5.09 13.53 4.73
CA VAL A 316 -3.68 13.17 4.55
C VAL A 316 -2.76 14.06 5.39
N HIS A 317 -3.04 15.37 5.51
CA HIS A 317 -2.27 16.26 6.37
C HIS A 317 -2.34 15.82 7.84
N GLU A 318 -3.55 15.49 8.34
CA GLU A 318 -3.72 14.95 9.69
C GLU A 318 -2.96 13.64 9.88
N PHE A 319 -3.04 12.74 8.90
CA PHE A 319 -2.30 11.47 8.94
C PHE A 319 -0.78 11.69 8.97
N LEU A 320 -0.26 12.68 8.28
CA LEU A 320 1.16 13.01 8.22
C LEU A 320 1.63 13.89 9.39
N ASP A 321 0.76 14.24 10.34
CA ASP A 321 1.01 15.16 11.47
C ASP A 321 1.50 16.54 10.99
N LEU A 322 0.98 17.00 9.84
CA LEU A 322 1.29 18.32 9.32
C LEU A 322 0.47 19.39 10.07
N PRO A 323 1.05 20.56 10.34
CA PRO A 323 0.30 21.66 10.92
C PRO A 323 -0.82 22.11 9.98
N LYS A 324 -1.89 22.68 10.57
CA LYS A 324 -2.93 23.31 9.77
C LYS A 324 -2.32 24.48 9.00
N GLY A 325 -2.36 24.42 7.69
CA GLY A 325 -1.86 25.46 6.80
C GLY A 325 -2.84 25.72 5.67
N ASP A 326 -2.89 26.95 5.19
CA ASP A 326 -3.62 27.30 3.98
C ASP A 326 -2.95 26.67 2.76
N THR A 327 -3.36 25.47 2.42
CA THR A 327 -3.02 24.89 1.13
C THR A 327 -4.04 25.42 0.11
N ASN A 328 -3.60 26.28 -0.79
CA ASN A 328 -4.38 26.62 -1.99
C ASN A 328 -4.49 25.38 -2.87
N ILE A 329 -5.35 24.44 -2.49
CA ILE A 329 -5.63 23.25 -3.26
C ILE A 329 -6.40 23.69 -4.50
N THR A 330 -5.66 24.02 -5.56
CA THR A 330 -6.28 24.27 -6.84
C THR A 330 -6.77 22.94 -7.40
N SER A 331 -8.08 22.86 -7.58
CA SER A 331 -8.76 21.71 -8.21
C SER A 331 -7.96 21.20 -9.42
N PRO A 332 -7.89 19.86 -9.67
CA PRO A 332 -7.17 19.26 -10.78
C PRO A 332 -7.68 19.64 -12.17
N THR A 333 -8.46 20.71 -12.27
CA THR A 333 -9.17 21.20 -13.46
C THR A 333 -8.27 21.68 -14.60
N LYS A 334 -6.96 21.84 -14.42
CA LYS A 334 -6.10 21.94 -15.59
C LYS A 334 -6.06 20.57 -16.26
N LYS A 335 -6.97 20.40 -17.22
CA LYS A 335 -6.98 19.33 -18.23
C LYS A 335 -5.59 19.20 -18.87
N ARG A 336 -4.68 18.52 -18.18
CA ARG A 336 -3.44 18.06 -18.80
C ARG A 336 -3.88 16.98 -19.79
N ASN A 337 -4.07 17.35 -21.07
CA ASN A 337 -4.35 16.48 -22.22
C ASN A 337 -5.07 15.17 -21.83
N ARG A 338 -6.36 15.24 -21.47
CA ARG A 338 -7.21 14.05 -21.45
C ARG A 338 -7.32 13.58 -22.89
N ARG A 339 -6.46 12.62 -23.26
CA ARG A 339 -6.74 11.80 -24.44
C ARG A 339 -8.13 11.23 -24.22
N THR A 340 -9.06 11.56 -25.07
CA THR A 340 -10.39 10.95 -25.10
C THR A 340 -10.20 9.52 -25.61
N PHE A 341 -10.30 8.57 -24.71
CA PHE A 341 -10.35 7.17 -25.08
C PHE A 341 -11.80 6.81 -25.39
N GLN A 342 -12.00 5.83 -26.27
CA GLN A 342 -13.34 5.28 -26.51
C GLN A 342 -13.89 4.71 -25.18
N PRO A 343 -15.19 4.82 -24.93
CA PRO A 343 -15.79 4.17 -23.76
C PRO A 343 -15.56 2.66 -23.79
N MET A 344 -15.40 2.05 -22.61
CA MET A 344 -15.38 0.59 -22.49
C MET A 344 -16.73 0.00 -22.91
N ALA A 345 -16.71 -1.14 -23.63
CA ALA A 345 -17.92 -1.85 -23.98
C ALA A 345 -18.72 -2.25 -22.73
N PRO A 346 -20.06 -2.03 -22.69
CA PRO A 346 -20.86 -2.35 -21.49
C PRO A 346 -20.74 -3.81 -21.04
N ALA A 347 -20.69 -4.75 -21.97
CA ALA A 347 -20.51 -6.17 -21.68
C ALA A 347 -19.15 -6.48 -21.02
N THR A 348 -18.09 -5.76 -21.40
CA THR A 348 -16.76 -5.90 -20.79
C THR A 348 -16.76 -5.33 -19.39
N ARG A 349 -17.41 -4.19 -19.17
CA ARG A 349 -17.60 -3.60 -17.85
C ARG A 349 -18.30 -4.57 -16.91
N GLN A 350 -19.45 -5.11 -17.32
CA GLN A 350 -20.23 -6.07 -16.51
C GLN A 350 -19.42 -7.31 -16.14
N ARG A 351 -18.63 -7.87 -17.08
CA ARG A 351 -17.74 -9.02 -16.77
C ARG A 351 -16.67 -8.67 -15.76
N LEU A 352 -16.11 -7.47 -15.81
CA LEU A 352 -15.10 -7.02 -14.83
C LEU A 352 -15.74 -6.72 -13.47
N GLU A 353 -16.92 -6.15 -13.40
CA GLU A 353 -17.69 -5.95 -12.17
C GLU A 353 -17.95 -7.29 -11.48
N GLN A 354 -18.46 -8.29 -12.22
CA GLN A 354 -18.64 -9.66 -11.72
C GLN A 354 -17.32 -10.30 -11.26
N PHE A 355 -16.23 -10.06 -11.97
CA PHE A 355 -14.92 -10.57 -11.56
C PHE A 355 -14.43 -9.92 -10.26
N PHE A 356 -14.60 -8.61 -10.10
CA PHE A 356 -14.10 -7.90 -8.92
C PHE A 356 -15.01 -8.00 -7.70
N GLU A 357 -16.30 -8.29 -7.88
CA GLU A 357 -17.28 -8.38 -6.78
C GLU A 357 -16.78 -9.18 -5.57
N PRO A 358 -16.35 -10.46 -5.67
CA PRO A 358 -15.87 -11.21 -4.52
C PRO A 358 -14.59 -10.65 -3.91
N HIS A 359 -13.76 -9.97 -4.71
CA HIS A 359 -12.53 -9.34 -4.23
C HIS A 359 -12.80 -8.02 -3.52
N ASN A 360 -13.79 -7.25 -3.99
CA ASN A 360 -14.24 -6.03 -3.36
C ASN A 360 -14.91 -6.33 -2.02
N GLN A 361 -15.75 -7.37 -1.92
CA GLN A 361 -16.34 -7.80 -0.67
C GLN A 361 -15.28 -8.16 0.38
N ARG A 362 -14.26 -8.93 -0.01
CA ARG A 362 -13.11 -9.23 0.86
C ARG A 362 -12.35 -7.96 1.28
N LEU A 363 -12.23 -6.98 0.40
CA LEU A 363 -11.59 -5.70 0.69
C LEU A 363 -12.41 -4.91 1.71
N TYR A 364 -13.72 -4.83 1.54
CA TYR A 364 -14.63 -4.10 2.42
C TYR A 364 -14.66 -4.72 3.82
N GLU A 365 -14.74 -6.05 3.91
CA GLU A 365 -14.60 -6.78 5.18
C GLU A 365 -13.25 -6.51 5.84
N TYR A 366 -12.17 -6.49 5.07
CA TYR A 366 -10.82 -6.28 5.57
C TYR A 366 -10.59 -4.86 6.10
N LEU A 367 -11.11 -3.87 5.42
CA LEU A 367 -10.98 -2.46 5.81
C LEU A 367 -12.08 -1.99 6.77
N GLY A 368 -13.20 -2.70 6.86
CA GLY A 368 -14.39 -2.28 7.58
C GLY A 368 -15.13 -1.13 6.90
N VAL A 369 -14.98 -0.98 5.58
CA VAL A 369 -15.52 0.12 4.77
C VAL A 369 -15.99 -0.40 3.44
N ASP A 370 -17.18 0.00 3.02
CA ASP A 370 -17.69 -0.23 1.68
C ASP A 370 -17.37 0.97 0.78
N PHE A 371 -16.71 0.72 -0.35
CA PHE A 371 -16.37 1.75 -1.33
C PHE A 371 -17.42 1.88 -2.45
N ASP A 372 -18.46 1.07 -2.43
CA ASP A 372 -19.55 1.08 -3.41
C ASP A 372 -19.02 0.93 -4.87
N TRP A 373 -18.24 -0.12 -5.10
CA TRP A 373 -17.66 -0.42 -6.41
C TRP A 373 -18.26 -1.66 -7.05
#